data_51e173aa30d9bba955232e78734d0e85
#
_entry.id   51e173aa30d9bba955232e78734d0e85
#
_cell.length_a   1.000
_cell.length_b   1.000
_cell.length_c   1.000
_cell.angle_alpha   90.00
_cell.angle_beta   90.00
_cell.angle_gamma   90.00
#
_symmetry.space_group_name_H-M   'P 1'
#
loop_
_entity.id
_entity.type
_entity.pdbx_description
1 polymer ?
#
loop_
_entity_poly.entity_id
_entity_poly.type
_entity_poly.pdbx_seq_one_letter_code
_entity_poly.pdbx_strand_id
1 'polypeptide(L)'
;LNVQARGSKFLDSCTGKEIKSGTQATITNPLIPDFREITLMVHDFALLFDKDGCPLNPPPFPGSPDDPGVMGVNYRSEPIQFRLKEPDCDPAYVFSSWVHGDPVTPMLLAYNGDPVRVRLIQGAHEESHSFNLHRQRWRRERPDLDSELDQQQHIAIAESFTLEFNMEGEGDFDMLYHFGAIDD
;
A
#
# COMPACT_ATOMS: atom_id res chain seq x y z
N LEU A 1 -13.29 -6.92 -6.78
CA LEU A 1 -13.06 -8.10 -7.62
C LEU A 1 -12.11 -7.73 -8.76
N ASN A 2 -10.92 -8.33 -8.78
CA ASN A 2 -9.97 -8.15 -9.88
C ASN A 2 -10.28 -9.17 -10.98
N VAL A 3 -10.39 -8.69 -12.22
CA VAL A 3 -10.64 -9.51 -13.39
C VAL A 3 -9.34 -9.62 -14.19
N GLN A 4 -8.92 -10.84 -14.47
CA GLN A 4 -7.73 -11.14 -15.27
C GLN A 4 -8.11 -11.78 -16.61
N ALA A 5 -7.14 -11.87 -17.50
CA ALA A 5 -7.32 -12.58 -18.78
C ALA A 5 -7.71 -14.05 -18.53
N ARG A 6 -8.54 -14.60 -19.41
CA ARG A 6 -8.94 -16.00 -19.31
C ARG A 6 -7.73 -16.93 -19.34
N GLY A 7 -7.68 -17.88 -18.41
CA GLY A 7 -6.59 -18.83 -18.27
C GLY A 7 -5.47 -18.37 -17.35
N SER A 8 -5.60 -17.19 -16.71
CA SER A 8 -4.65 -16.76 -15.69
C SER A 8 -4.74 -17.62 -14.43
N LYS A 9 -3.60 -17.87 -13.83
CA LYS A 9 -3.45 -18.47 -12.51
C LYS A 9 -2.91 -17.41 -11.53
N PHE A 10 -3.30 -17.56 -10.28
CA PHE A 10 -2.90 -16.70 -9.19
C PHE A 10 -2.00 -17.51 -8.27
N LEU A 11 -0.75 -17.12 -8.19
CA LEU A 11 0.25 -17.79 -7.35
C LEU A 11 0.62 -16.91 -6.17
N ASP A 12 0.75 -17.52 -5.02
CA ASP A 12 1.36 -16.85 -3.86
C ASP A 12 2.79 -16.43 -4.21
N SER A 13 3.10 -15.17 -4.02
CA SER A 13 4.37 -14.58 -4.48
C SER A 13 5.61 -15.07 -3.74
N CYS A 14 5.43 -15.71 -2.57
CA CYS A 14 6.53 -16.28 -1.78
C CYS A 14 6.71 -17.77 -2.05
N THR A 15 5.61 -18.52 -2.11
CA THR A 15 5.65 -19.98 -2.17
C THR A 15 5.46 -20.56 -3.56
N GLY A 16 4.98 -19.75 -4.53
CA GLY A 16 4.63 -20.18 -5.88
C GLY A 16 3.42 -21.10 -5.96
N LYS A 17 2.70 -21.31 -4.85
CA LYS A 17 1.51 -22.17 -4.83
C LYS A 17 0.29 -21.40 -5.33
N GLU A 18 -0.59 -22.12 -6.04
CA GLU A 18 -1.84 -21.52 -6.51
C GLU A 18 -2.74 -21.14 -5.33
N ILE A 19 -3.28 -19.92 -5.38
CA ILE A 19 -4.17 -19.35 -4.36
C ILE A 19 -5.51 -18.97 -4.98
N LYS A 20 -6.56 -18.95 -4.16
CA LYS A 20 -7.92 -18.58 -4.59
C LYS A 20 -8.34 -17.19 -4.15
N SER A 21 -7.63 -16.62 -3.18
CA SER A 21 -7.91 -15.29 -2.66
C SER A 21 -6.64 -14.70 -2.04
N GLY A 22 -6.59 -13.38 -1.98
CA GLY A 22 -5.46 -12.63 -1.43
C GLY A 22 -5.46 -11.22 -1.97
N THR A 23 -4.59 -10.39 -1.40
CA THR A 23 -4.36 -9.01 -1.85
C THR A 23 -3.08 -8.87 -2.67
N GLN A 24 -2.27 -9.92 -2.72
CA GLN A 24 -1.05 -10.00 -3.52
C GLN A 24 -0.97 -11.36 -4.20
N ALA A 25 -0.58 -11.37 -5.46
CA ALA A 25 -0.35 -12.59 -6.22
C ALA A 25 0.63 -12.36 -7.38
N THR A 26 1.35 -13.39 -7.76
CA THR A 26 1.97 -13.46 -9.08
C THR A 26 0.94 -14.01 -10.07
N ILE A 27 0.67 -13.25 -11.10
CA ILE A 27 -0.29 -13.62 -12.15
C ILE A 27 0.51 -14.25 -13.29
N THR A 28 0.16 -15.49 -13.62
CA THR A 28 0.76 -16.21 -14.75
C THR A 28 -0.29 -16.53 -15.80
N ASN A 29 0.07 -16.38 -17.06
CA ASN A 29 -0.80 -16.68 -18.19
C ASN A 29 0.05 -17.03 -19.42
N PRO A 30 -0.27 -18.10 -20.16
CA PRO A 30 0.53 -18.50 -21.34
C PRO A 30 0.64 -17.46 -22.45
N LEU A 31 -0.22 -16.44 -22.46
CA LEU A 31 -0.33 -15.46 -23.54
C LEU A 31 0.28 -14.08 -23.19
N ILE A 32 0.63 -13.85 -21.94
CA ILE A 32 1.19 -12.57 -21.45
C ILE A 32 2.33 -12.85 -20.47
N PRO A 33 3.30 -11.96 -20.37
CA PRO A 33 4.35 -12.07 -19.36
C PRO A 33 3.76 -12.12 -17.95
N ASP A 34 4.42 -12.85 -17.06
CA ASP A 34 4.08 -12.90 -15.65
C ASP A 34 4.27 -11.52 -15.02
N PHE A 35 3.42 -11.18 -14.06
CA PHE A 35 3.51 -9.93 -13.32
C PHE A 35 2.99 -10.08 -11.90
N ARG A 36 3.44 -9.20 -11.01
CA ARG A 36 2.90 -9.12 -9.66
C ARG A 36 1.69 -8.20 -9.63
N GLU A 37 0.60 -8.67 -9.08
CA GLU A 37 -0.57 -7.84 -8.82
C GLU A 37 -0.75 -7.65 -7.32
N ILE A 38 -0.91 -6.39 -6.92
CA ILE A 38 -1.11 -5.96 -5.54
C ILE A 38 -2.40 -5.14 -5.50
N THR A 39 -3.27 -5.44 -4.56
CA THR A 39 -4.48 -4.65 -4.32
C THR A 39 -4.32 -3.93 -2.99
N LEU A 40 -4.40 -2.60 -3.03
CA LEU A 40 -4.43 -1.73 -1.87
C LEU A 40 -5.79 -1.07 -1.81
N MET A 41 -6.56 -1.41 -0.80
CA MET A 41 -7.82 -0.75 -0.47
C MET A 41 -7.61 0.07 0.79
N VAL A 42 -7.79 1.36 0.66
CA VAL A 42 -7.62 2.33 1.74
C VAL A 42 -8.97 2.79 2.24
N HIS A 43 -9.07 2.98 3.54
CA HIS A 43 -10.18 3.66 4.19
C HIS A 43 -9.65 4.48 5.35
N ASP A 44 -10.26 5.62 5.58
CA ASP A 44 -10.03 6.53 6.69
C ASP A 44 -11.01 6.25 7.84
N PHE A 45 -10.82 6.94 8.97
CA PHE A 45 -11.64 6.78 10.18
C PHE A 45 -11.79 5.32 10.62
N ALA A 46 -10.70 4.56 10.54
CA ALA A 46 -10.69 3.16 10.89
C ALA A 46 -10.84 2.99 12.41
N LEU A 47 -11.85 2.23 12.82
CA LEU A 47 -11.92 1.74 14.19
C LEU A 47 -10.91 0.60 14.36
N LEU A 48 -9.96 0.79 15.26
CA LEU A 48 -8.89 -0.16 15.49
C LEU A 48 -9.17 -1.06 16.67
N PHE A 49 -8.79 -2.31 16.53
CA PHE A 49 -8.86 -3.30 17.58
C PHE A 49 -7.53 -4.06 17.65
N ASP A 50 -7.14 -4.44 18.86
CA ASP A 50 -6.01 -5.36 19.03
C ASP A 50 -6.39 -6.80 18.65
N LYS A 51 -5.42 -7.72 18.75
CA LYS A 51 -5.62 -9.15 18.44
C LYS A 51 -6.66 -9.84 19.34
N ASP A 52 -6.95 -9.28 20.50
CA ASP A 52 -7.91 -9.80 21.48
C ASP A 52 -9.29 -9.13 21.33
N GLY A 53 -9.44 -8.24 20.35
CA GLY A 53 -10.70 -7.52 20.05
C GLY A 53 -10.95 -6.31 20.95
N CYS A 54 -9.94 -5.84 21.67
CA CYS A 54 -10.06 -4.63 22.49
C CYS A 54 -9.85 -3.38 21.61
N PRO A 55 -10.66 -2.32 21.77
CA PRO A 55 -10.50 -1.11 20.99
C PRO A 55 -9.17 -0.43 21.30
N LEU A 56 -8.48 -0.02 20.23
CA LEU A 56 -7.27 0.80 20.31
C LEU A 56 -7.64 2.26 20.02
N ASN A 57 -7.21 3.14 20.91
CA ASN A 57 -7.39 4.59 20.76
C ASN A 57 -6.01 5.23 20.62
N PRO A 58 -5.49 5.41 19.39
CA PRO A 58 -4.26 6.17 19.20
C PRO A 58 -4.44 7.60 19.70
N PRO A 59 -3.37 8.26 20.17
CA PRO A 59 -3.45 9.67 20.51
C PRO A 59 -3.76 10.48 19.25
N PRO A 60 -4.37 11.66 19.41
CA PRO A 60 -4.55 12.60 18.31
C PRO A 60 -3.22 12.88 17.60
N PHE A 61 -3.28 13.08 16.30
CA PHE A 61 -2.10 13.52 15.57
C PHE A 61 -1.73 14.96 16.00
N PRO A 62 -0.43 15.27 16.18
CA PRO A 62 -0.01 16.63 16.52
C PRO A 62 -0.52 17.64 15.49
N GLY A 63 -1.31 18.61 15.93
CA GLY A 63 -1.90 19.64 15.06
C GLY A 63 -3.31 19.36 14.56
N SER A 64 -3.83 18.15 14.73
CA SER A 64 -5.19 17.77 14.33
C SER A 64 -5.88 17.01 15.47
N PRO A 65 -6.32 17.70 16.54
CA PRO A 65 -6.88 17.04 17.72
C PRO A 65 -8.22 16.35 17.49
N ASP A 66 -8.96 16.77 16.48
CA ASP A 66 -10.29 16.24 16.16
C ASP A 66 -10.25 15.11 15.13
N ASP A 67 -9.13 14.97 14.43
CA ASP A 67 -8.86 13.89 13.47
C ASP A 67 -7.69 13.03 13.96
N PRO A 68 -7.93 11.79 14.38
CA PRO A 68 -6.86 10.89 14.78
C PRO A 68 -5.98 10.45 13.61
N GLY A 69 -6.32 10.76 12.36
CA GLY A 69 -5.56 10.38 11.17
C GLY A 69 -5.42 8.87 10.99
N VAL A 70 -6.39 8.10 11.49
CA VAL A 70 -6.30 6.65 11.49
C VAL A 70 -6.83 6.10 10.18
N MET A 71 -5.91 5.56 9.39
CA MET A 71 -6.21 4.91 8.12
C MET A 71 -5.98 3.41 8.21
N GLY A 72 -6.78 2.66 7.47
CA GLY A 72 -6.58 1.23 7.25
C GLY A 72 -6.21 0.92 5.81
N VAL A 73 -5.23 0.05 5.64
CA VAL A 73 -4.88 -0.54 4.35
C VAL A 73 -5.21 -2.02 4.39
N ASN A 74 -6.12 -2.47 3.54
CA ASN A 74 -6.60 -3.85 3.52
C ASN A 74 -7.02 -4.35 4.93
N TYR A 75 -7.74 -3.50 5.66
CA TYR A 75 -8.21 -3.73 7.03
C TYR A 75 -7.09 -3.88 8.09
N ARG A 76 -5.89 -3.39 7.81
CA ARG A 76 -4.77 -3.38 8.75
C ARG A 76 -4.28 -1.95 8.94
N SER A 77 -3.88 -1.63 10.15
CA SER A 77 -3.27 -0.33 10.46
C SER A 77 -2.29 -0.48 11.62
N GLU A 78 -1.23 0.29 11.56
CA GLU A 78 -0.36 0.57 12.68
C GLU A 78 -0.16 2.07 12.74
N PRO A 79 -0.94 2.77 13.59
CA PRO A 79 -0.80 4.21 13.73
C PRO A 79 0.60 4.59 14.19
N ILE A 80 1.25 5.47 13.44
CA ILE A 80 2.60 5.96 13.71
C ILE A 80 2.74 6.57 15.11
N GLN A 81 1.65 7.10 15.64
CA GLN A 81 1.57 7.68 16.98
C GLN A 81 1.97 6.70 18.09
N PHE A 82 1.74 5.40 17.88
CA PHE A 82 2.16 4.38 18.86
C PHE A 82 3.67 4.25 18.92
N ARG A 83 4.36 4.34 17.78
CA ARG A 83 5.83 4.30 17.75
C ARG A 83 6.44 5.58 18.33
N LEU A 84 5.83 6.74 18.06
CA LEU A 84 6.30 8.04 18.57
C LEU A 84 6.12 8.20 20.09
N LYS A 85 5.28 7.39 20.73
CA LYS A 85 5.05 7.43 22.19
C LYS A 85 6.15 6.73 23.00
N GLU A 86 6.97 5.90 22.39
CA GLU A 86 8.04 5.23 23.09
C GLU A 86 9.04 6.27 23.62
N PRO A 87 9.44 6.22 24.90
CA PRO A 87 10.17 7.29 25.56
C PRO A 87 11.52 7.66 24.88
N ASP A 88 12.11 6.71 24.19
CA ASP A 88 13.41 6.84 23.53
C ASP A 88 13.30 6.85 22.00
N CYS A 89 12.08 7.02 21.44
CA CYS A 89 11.89 7.04 20.01
C CYS A 89 12.44 8.34 19.40
N ASP A 90 13.49 8.20 18.59
CA ASP A 90 13.91 9.26 17.68
C ASP A 90 12.97 9.24 16.45
N PRO A 91 12.22 10.31 16.16
CA PRO A 91 11.32 10.38 15.00
C PRO A 91 12.00 10.03 13.66
N ALA A 92 13.32 10.21 13.56
CA ALA A 92 14.09 9.84 12.37
C ALA A 92 14.04 8.32 12.06
N TYR A 93 13.79 7.50 13.08
CA TYR A 93 13.73 6.04 12.94
C TYR A 93 12.32 5.45 12.99
N VAL A 94 11.29 6.28 12.98
CA VAL A 94 9.90 5.83 13.15
C VAL A 94 9.45 4.78 12.10
N PHE A 95 10.02 4.82 10.91
CA PHE A 95 9.76 3.84 9.84
C PHE A 95 10.80 2.70 9.82
N SER A 96 11.75 2.67 10.73
CA SER A 96 12.82 1.67 10.73
C SER A 96 12.34 0.33 11.30
N SER A 97 12.35 -0.70 10.47
CA SER A 97 12.09 -2.08 10.93
C SER A 97 13.18 -2.61 11.88
N TRP A 98 14.39 -2.07 11.84
CA TRP A 98 15.46 -2.40 12.78
C TRP A 98 15.13 -1.97 14.21
N VAL A 99 14.39 -0.87 14.35
CA VAL A 99 14.06 -0.30 15.66
C VAL A 99 12.71 -0.83 16.15
N HIS A 100 11.70 -0.86 15.28
CA HIS A 100 10.31 -1.14 15.66
C HIS A 100 9.78 -2.49 15.17
N GLY A 101 10.56 -3.24 14.37
CA GLY A 101 10.08 -4.41 13.65
C GLY A 101 9.23 -4.04 12.43
N ASP A 102 8.76 -5.05 11.71
CA ASP A 102 7.89 -4.85 10.55
C ASP A 102 6.53 -4.29 10.97
N PRO A 103 5.94 -3.38 10.19
CA PRO A 103 4.65 -2.81 10.52
C PRO A 103 3.51 -3.84 10.36
N VAL A 104 2.42 -3.63 11.09
CA VAL A 104 1.18 -4.40 10.93
C VAL A 104 0.48 -4.07 9.60
N THR A 105 0.70 -2.89 9.04
CA THR A 105 0.27 -2.54 7.68
C THR A 105 0.83 -3.54 6.67
N PRO A 106 0.11 -3.85 5.57
CA PRO A 106 0.55 -4.88 4.63
C PRO A 106 1.96 -4.66 4.08
N MET A 107 2.82 -5.66 4.21
CA MET A 107 4.12 -5.70 3.54
C MET A 107 3.92 -6.13 2.08
N LEU A 108 4.52 -5.40 1.15
CA LEU A 108 4.44 -5.67 -0.27
C LEU A 108 5.79 -6.21 -0.75
N LEU A 109 5.76 -7.30 -1.50
CA LEU A 109 6.97 -7.98 -1.96
C LEU A 109 7.10 -7.94 -3.49
N ALA A 110 8.25 -7.51 -3.97
CA ALA A 110 8.64 -7.59 -5.37
C ALA A 110 10.16 -7.72 -5.51
N TYR A 111 10.63 -8.24 -6.63
CA TYR A 111 12.04 -8.29 -6.97
C TYR A 111 12.38 -7.24 -8.02
N ASN A 112 13.64 -6.83 -8.06
CA ASN A 112 14.13 -5.91 -9.08
C ASN A 112 13.84 -6.46 -10.48
N GLY A 113 13.23 -5.63 -11.33
CA GLY A 113 12.81 -5.99 -12.69
C GLY A 113 11.42 -6.63 -12.80
N ASP A 114 10.77 -6.98 -11.68
CA ASP A 114 9.42 -7.52 -11.74
C ASP A 114 8.44 -6.51 -12.36
N PRO A 115 7.63 -6.90 -13.34
CA PRO A 115 6.47 -6.12 -13.73
C PRO A 115 5.46 -6.12 -12.58
N VAL A 116 5.08 -4.94 -12.12
CA VAL A 116 4.16 -4.75 -10.98
C VAL A 116 2.92 -3.99 -11.42
N ARG A 117 1.78 -4.45 -10.93
CA ARG A 117 0.49 -3.79 -11.09
C ARG A 117 -0.13 -3.55 -9.71
N VAL A 118 -0.28 -2.30 -9.34
CA VAL A 118 -1.01 -1.91 -8.13
C VAL A 118 -2.43 -1.52 -8.49
N ARG A 119 -3.40 -2.19 -7.86
CA ARG A 119 -4.82 -1.83 -7.89
C ARG A 119 -5.09 -0.99 -6.65
N LEU A 120 -5.14 0.30 -6.83
CA LEU A 120 -5.39 1.27 -5.78
C LEU A 120 -6.89 1.55 -5.73
N ILE A 121 -7.51 1.44 -4.55
CA ILE A 121 -8.94 1.61 -4.34
C ILE A 121 -9.15 2.45 -3.09
N GLN A 122 -9.90 3.54 -3.22
CA GLN A 122 -10.32 4.36 -2.10
C GLN A 122 -11.72 3.93 -1.65
N GLY A 123 -11.76 3.28 -0.50
CA GLY A 123 -13.01 2.87 0.16
C GLY A 123 -13.45 3.83 1.28
N ALA A 124 -12.75 4.93 1.42
CA ALA A 124 -12.97 5.94 2.45
C ALA A 124 -14.30 6.68 2.26
N HIS A 125 -14.71 7.38 3.31
CA HIS A 125 -15.98 8.08 3.33
C HIS A 125 -15.87 9.57 3.62
N GLU A 126 -14.68 10.12 3.89
CA GLU A 126 -14.54 11.53 4.26
C GLU A 126 -13.46 12.26 3.47
N GLU A 127 -12.26 11.72 3.31
CA GLU A 127 -11.13 12.44 2.77
C GLU A 127 -10.61 11.89 1.44
N SER A 128 -9.97 12.78 0.69
CA SER A 128 -9.16 12.41 -0.47
C SER A 128 -7.71 12.21 -0.02
N HIS A 129 -7.03 11.27 -0.66
CA HIS A 129 -5.67 10.92 -0.29
C HIS A 129 -4.72 10.98 -1.47
N SER A 130 -3.44 11.10 -1.18
CA SER A 130 -2.36 10.94 -2.14
C SER A 130 -1.56 9.69 -1.82
N PHE A 131 -1.60 8.73 -2.73
CA PHE A 131 -0.76 7.54 -2.66
C PHE A 131 0.63 7.86 -3.18
N ASN A 132 1.64 7.49 -2.41
CA ASN A 132 3.05 7.58 -2.77
C ASN A 132 3.72 6.21 -2.61
N LEU A 133 4.54 5.84 -3.57
CA LEU A 133 5.48 4.73 -3.47
C LEU A 133 6.87 5.26 -3.79
N HIS A 134 7.71 5.36 -2.77
CA HIS A 134 9.03 5.96 -2.91
C HIS A 134 9.88 5.24 -3.95
N ARG A 135 10.62 6.02 -4.76
CA ARG A 135 11.52 5.56 -5.84
C ARG A 135 10.84 4.92 -7.05
N GLN A 136 9.54 4.66 -7.03
CA GLN A 136 8.84 4.09 -8.17
C GLN A 136 8.09 5.16 -8.96
N ARG A 137 7.95 4.93 -10.26
CA ARG A 137 7.20 5.79 -11.16
C ARG A 137 6.34 4.93 -12.08
N TRP A 138 5.18 5.44 -12.43
CA TRP A 138 4.24 4.81 -13.36
C TRP A 138 3.76 5.82 -14.39
N ARG A 139 3.24 5.30 -15.51
CA ARG A 139 2.65 6.16 -16.54
C ARG A 139 1.29 6.66 -16.06
N ARG A 140 1.05 7.96 -16.25
CA ARG A 140 -0.27 8.57 -15.96
C ARG A 140 -1.35 7.93 -16.83
N GLU A 141 -1.08 7.83 -18.15
CA GLU A 141 -1.96 7.21 -19.13
C GLU A 141 -1.40 5.83 -19.51
N ARG A 142 -1.90 4.77 -18.92
CA ARG A 142 -1.37 3.41 -19.07
C ARG A 142 -1.10 2.94 -20.51
N PRO A 143 -2.02 3.15 -21.48
CA PRO A 143 -1.79 2.66 -22.83
C PRO A 143 -0.83 3.54 -23.64
N ASP A 144 -0.57 4.77 -23.20
CA ASP A 144 0.29 5.71 -23.91
C ASP A 144 1.74 5.60 -23.45
N LEU A 145 2.62 5.13 -24.35
CA LEU A 145 4.05 4.98 -24.07
C LEU A 145 4.78 6.31 -23.93
N ASP A 146 4.21 7.39 -24.43
CA ASP A 146 4.76 8.75 -24.37
C ASP A 146 4.18 9.57 -23.21
N SER A 147 3.27 8.97 -22.43
CA SER A 147 2.70 9.60 -21.24
C SER A 147 3.77 9.97 -20.23
N GLU A 148 3.54 11.07 -19.53
CA GLU A 148 4.35 11.49 -18.38
C GLU A 148 4.39 10.39 -17.30
N LEU A 149 5.48 10.37 -16.55
CA LEU A 149 5.67 9.49 -15.41
C LEU A 149 5.32 10.23 -14.11
N ASP A 150 4.37 9.67 -13.38
CA ASP A 150 4.00 10.11 -12.05
C ASP A 150 4.67 9.22 -10.98
N GLN A 151 4.88 9.80 -9.80
CA GLN A 151 5.33 9.11 -8.60
C GLN A 151 4.34 9.25 -7.43
N GLN A 152 3.24 9.96 -7.68
CA GLN A 152 2.17 10.20 -6.73
C GLN A 152 0.83 10.07 -7.45
N GLN A 153 -0.14 9.43 -6.81
CA GLN A 153 -1.49 9.30 -7.33
C GLN A 153 -2.48 9.88 -6.34
N HIS A 154 -3.10 10.99 -6.73
CA HIS A 154 -4.26 11.48 -6.00
C HIS A 154 -5.45 10.54 -6.22
N ILE A 155 -6.16 10.23 -5.14
CA ILE A 155 -7.33 9.36 -5.17
C ILE A 155 -8.43 9.92 -4.28
N ALA A 156 -9.58 10.19 -4.87
CA ALA A 156 -10.77 10.64 -4.18
C ALA A 156 -11.68 9.46 -3.77
N ILE A 157 -12.66 9.76 -2.96
CA ILE A 157 -13.63 8.78 -2.46
C ILE A 157 -14.27 8.01 -3.62
N ALA A 158 -14.33 6.68 -3.50
CA ALA A 158 -14.87 5.74 -4.47
C ALA A 158 -14.11 5.67 -5.81
N GLU A 159 -12.95 6.30 -5.92
CA GLU A 159 -12.09 6.14 -7.09
C GLU A 159 -11.24 4.88 -7.01
N SER A 160 -10.77 4.45 -8.16
CA SER A 160 -9.81 3.37 -8.29
C SER A 160 -8.86 3.60 -9.46
N PHE A 161 -7.60 3.28 -9.25
CA PHE A 161 -6.55 3.39 -10.26
C PHE A 161 -5.81 2.07 -10.42
N THR A 162 -5.22 1.91 -11.60
CA THR A 162 -4.28 0.83 -11.87
C THR A 162 -2.94 1.43 -12.24
N LEU A 163 -1.96 1.25 -11.38
CA LEU A 163 -0.60 1.73 -11.57
C LEU A 163 0.26 0.57 -12.08
N GLU A 164 1.00 0.79 -13.16
CA GLU A 164 1.86 -0.23 -13.76
C GLU A 164 3.28 0.30 -13.93
N PHE A 165 4.24 -0.45 -13.43
CA PHE A 165 5.67 -0.13 -13.49
C PHE A 165 6.51 -1.41 -13.43
N ASN A 166 7.77 -1.31 -13.79
CA ASN A 166 8.75 -2.32 -13.45
C ASN A 166 9.43 -1.91 -12.15
N MET A 167 9.53 -2.85 -11.22
CA MET A 167 10.20 -2.59 -9.95
C MET A 167 11.67 -2.23 -10.20
N GLU A 168 12.07 -1.06 -9.74
CA GLU A 168 13.44 -0.57 -9.86
C GLU A 168 14.10 -0.49 -8.48
N GLY A 169 15.27 -1.08 -8.37
CA GLY A 169 16.06 -1.03 -7.14
C GLY A 169 17.37 -1.80 -7.28
N GLU A 170 18.35 -1.44 -6.50
CA GLU A 170 19.62 -2.16 -6.37
C GLU A 170 19.78 -2.66 -4.94
N GLY A 171 20.03 -3.96 -4.78
CA GLY A 171 20.19 -4.61 -3.48
C GLY A 171 18.85 -4.89 -2.77
N ASP A 172 18.97 -5.41 -1.55
CA ASP A 172 17.85 -5.65 -0.66
C ASP A 172 17.58 -4.40 0.17
N PHE A 173 16.44 -3.78 -0.02
CA PHE A 173 16.04 -2.60 0.75
C PHE A 173 14.53 -2.46 0.82
N ASP A 174 14.09 -1.80 1.87
CA ASP A 174 12.69 -1.44 2.05
C ASP A 174 12.37 -0.12 1.33
N MET A 175 11.18 -0.06 0.76
CA MET A 175 10.59 1.16 0.21
C MET A 175 9.33 1.52 0.99
N LEU A 176 9.24 2.78 1.35
CA LEU A 176 8.04 3.28 2.00
C LEU A 176 6.94 3.51 0.95
N TYR A 177 5.76 2.95 1.19
CA TYR A 177 4.53 3.46 0.61
C TYR A 177 3.70 4.13 1.71
N HIS A 178 3.02 5.18 1.35
CA HIS A 178 2.14 5.87 2.29
C HIS A 178 0.99 6.56 1.56
N PHE A 179 -0.03 6.84 2.33
CA PHE A 179 -1.12 7.73 1.95
C PHE A 179 -1.01 8.99 2.80
N GLY A 180 -1.18 10.15 2.20
CA GLY A 180 -1.28 11.41 2.89
C GLY A 180 -2.65 12.00 2.63
N ALA A 181 -3.31 12.50 3.68
CA ALA A 181 -4.43 13.39 3.47
C ALA A 181 -3.94 14.65 2.75
N ILE A 182 -4.78 15.21 1.89
CA ILE A 182 -4.56 16.54 1.35
C ILE A 182 -5.23 17.47 2.32
N ASP A 183 -4.55 17.74 3.41
CA ASP A 183 -4.92 18.86 4.26
C ASP A 183 -4.24 20.13 3.77
N ASP A 184 -5.00 21.19 3.77
CA ASP A 184 -4.62 22.56 3.43
C ASP A 184 -3.57 23.15 4.40
#